data_757c5afee552e0438219f38a647608b1
#
_entry.id   757c5afee552e0438219f38a647608b1
#
_cell.length_a   1.000
_cell.length_b   1.000
_cell.length_c   1.000
_cell.angle_alpha   90.00
_cell.angle_beta   90.00
_cell.angle_gamma   90.00
#
_symmetry.space_group_name_H-M   'P 1'
#
loop_
_entity.id
_entity.type
_entity.pdbx_description
1 polymer ?
#
loop_
_entity_poly.entity_id
_entity_poly.type
_entity_poly.pdbx_seq_one_letter_code
_entity_poly.pdbx_strand_id
1 'polypeptide(L)'
;MREEEKIFAGKLFDARTKELRDIKHKAHTLCQKFNTIDEYDEDRLSIIKEFIGNIGEKYYFQGPIQFNYGSHTFIGENFFSNFNLTVMDDARIYIGDNVMFGPNVSLMATNHPLIANERVAMKYPDGHVSMSEYADEIHIGNNVWVAANVVILGGVTIGDNAVIGAGSVVTKDIPANYLAYGVPCKPIREITEQDSKIHLL
;
A
#
# COMPACT_ATOMS: atom_id res chain seq x y z
N MET A 1 14.45 12.28 18.10
CA MET A 1 13.36 11.56 17.38
C MET A 1 14.03 10.84 16.22
N ARG A 2 13.89 9.52 16.13
CA ARG A 2 14.38 8.73 15.01
C ARG A 2 13.63 9.09 13.73
N GLU A 3 14.19 8.76 12.56
CA GLU A 3 13.53 9.11 11.29
C GLU A 3 12.19 8.36 11.11
N GLU A 4 12.13 7.09 11.51
CA GLU A 4 10.89 6.31 11.51
C GLU A 4 9.81 6.94 12.43
N GLU A 5 10.21 7.46 13.61
CA GLU A 5 9.28 8.18 14.49
C GLU A 5 8.77 9.48 13.86
N LYS A 6 9.59 10.16 13.04
CA LYS A 6 9.16 11.35 12.29
C LYS A 6 8.10 11.00 11.27
N ILE A 7 8.26 9.87 10.55
CA ILE A 7 7.27 9.38 9.59
C ILE A 7 5.91 9.24 10.28
N PHE A 8 5.87 8.46 11.38
CA PHE A 8 4.62 8.22 12.11
C PHE A 8 4.05 9.44 12.82
N ALA A 9 4.84 10.48 12.99
CA ALA A 9 4.40 11.78 13.51
C ALA A 9 3.99 12.77 12.41
N GLY A 10 3.91 12.35 11.14
CA GLY A 10 3.56 13.19 9.99
C GLY A 10 4.56 14.34 9.73
N LYS A 11 5.83 14.12 10.03
CA LYS A 11 6.90 15.13 9.87
C LYS A 11 7.73 14.84 8.63
N LEU A 12 8.43 15.87 8.15
CA LEU A 12 9.47 15.68 7.15
C LEU A 12 10.60 14.81 7.71
N PHE A 13 11.04 13.85 6.90
CA PHE A 13 12.10 12.91 7.25
C PHE A 13 13.11 12.74 6.10
N ASP A 14 14.33 12.29 6.46
CA ASP A 14 15.36 11.90 5.49
C ASP A 14 15.35 10.38 5.28
N ALA A 15 14.79 9.93 4.19
CA ALA A 15 14.72 8.52 3.82
C ALA A 15 16.09 7.86 3.54
N ARG A 16 17.18 8.65 3.50
CA ARG A 16 18.54 8.17 3.20
C ARG A 16 19.37 7.87 4.43
N THR A 17 18.82 8.02 5.63
CA THR A 17 19.51 7.63 6.87
C THR A 17 19.80 6.13 6.90
N LYS A 18 20.83 5.75 7.65
CA LYS A 18 21.18 4.33 7.78
C LYS A 18 20.02 3.50 8.32
N GLU A 19 19.30 4.02 9.32
CA GLU A 19 18.13 3.39 9.93
C GLU A 19 17.12 2.96 8.87
N LEU A 20 16.62 3.89 8.07
CA LEU A 20 15.57 3.63 7.07
C LEU A 20 16.09 2.80 5.89
N ARG A 21 17.35 2.99 5.48
CA ARG A 21 17.96 2.17 4.43
C ARG A 21 18.09 0.71 4.84
N ASP A 22 18.41 0.41 6.09
CA ASP A 22 18.55 -0.97 6.57
C ASP A 22 17.18 -1.69 6.52
N ILE A 23 16.09 -1.02 6.92
CA ILE A 23 14.73 -1.58 6.83
C ILE A 23 14.34 -1.82 5.36
N LYS A 24 14.52 -0.82 4.50
CA LYS A 24 14.24 -0.95 3.06
C LYS A 24 15.05 -2.08 2.43
N HIS A 25 16.33 -2.17 2.73
CA HIS A 25 17.20 -3.21 2.17
C HIS A 25 16.70 -4.61 2.52
N LYS A 26 16.26 -4.83 3.76
CA LYS A 26 15.65 -6.10 4.18
C LYS A 26 14.41 -6.42 3.33
N ALA A 27 13.47 -5.48 3.22
CA ALA A 27 12.24 -5.65 2.45
C ALA A 27 12.53 -5.93 0.97
N HIS A 28 13.39 -5.12 0.33
CA HIS A 28 13.76 -5.28 -1.08
C HIS A 28 14.41 -6.64 -1.35
N THR A 29 15.31 -7.08 -0.47
CA THR A 29 15.97 -8.40 -0.60
C THR A 29 14.96 -9.54 -0.51
N LEU A 30 14.01 -9.44 0.43
CA LEU A 30 12.98 -10.47 0.60
C LEU A 30 11.95 -10.45 -0.54
N CYS A 31 11.56 -9.26 -1.04
CA CYS A 31 10.76 -9.16 -2.26
C CYS A 31 11.46 -9.81 -3.46
N GLN A 32 12.76 -9.54 -3.65
CA GLN A 32 13.52 -10.16 -4.73
C GLN A 32 13.56 -11.69 -4.58
N LYS A 33 13.79 -12.21 -3.38
CA LYS A 33 13.76 -13.65 -3.08
C LYS A 33 12.38 -14.23 -3.42
N PHE A 34 11.28 -13.61 -2.95
CA PHE A 34 9.91 -14.02 -3.23
C PHE A 34 9.62 -14.08 -4.74
N ASN A 35 10.07 -13.06 -5.48
CA ASN A 35 9.79 -12.93 -6.92
C ASN A 35 10.55 -13.93 -7.80
N THR A 36 11.59 -14.59 -7.27
CA THR A 36 12.42 -15.57 -8.01
C THR A 36 12.13 -17.02 -7.66
N ILE A 37 11.39 -17.27 -6.58
CA ILE A 37 10.98 -18.62 -6.18
C ILE A 37 9.78 -19.06 -7.02
N ASP A 38 9.72 -20.34 -7.36
CA ASP A 38 8.58 -20.93 -8.08
C ASP A 38 7.26 -20.67 -7.33
N GLU A 39 6.19 -20.38 -8.05
CA GLU A 39 4.90 -20.03 -7.43
C GLU A 39 4.26 -21.19 -6.66
N TYR A 40 4.65 -22.41 -6.93
CA TYR A 40 4.18 -23.62 -6.24
C TYR A 40 5.10 -24.08 -5.10
N ASP A 41 6.18 -23.35 -4.84
CA ASP A 41 7.06 -23.64 -3.71
C ASP A 41 6.34 -23.34 -2.38
N GLU A 42 6.24 -24.34 -1.50
CA GLU A 42 5.50 -24.25 -0.23
C GLU A 42 6.07 -23.17 0.70
N ASP A 43 7.37 -22.88 0.61
CA ASP A 43 8.05 -21.90 1.45
C ASP A 43 7.89 -20.46 0.93
N ARG A 44 7.43 -20.28 -0.30
CA ARG A 44 7.36 -18.96 -0.95
C ARG A 44 6.55 -17.95 -0.16
N LEU A 45 5.36 -18.33 0.30
CA LEU A 45 4.49 -17.43 1.05
C LEU A 45 5.04 -17.10 2.45
N SER A 46 5.85 -17.98 3.05
CA SER A 46 6.46 -17.75 4.36
C SER A 46 7.37 -16.52 4.38
N ILE A 47 8.01 -16.21 3.25
CA ILE A 47 8.88 -15.04 3.09
C ILE A 47 8.14 -13.72 3.39
N ILE A 48 6.85 -13.66 3.10
CA ILE A 48 6.02 -12.47 3.37
C ILE A 48 6.03 -12.16 4.88
N LYS A 49 5.88 -13.16 5.74
CA LYS A 49 5.89 -12.99 7.21
C LYS A 49 7.22 -12.48 7.76
N GLU A 50 8.33 -12.61 7.01
CA GLU A 50 9.65 -12.17 7.46
C GLU A 50 9.82 -10.63 7.43
N PHE A 51 9.01 -9.90 6.63
CA PHE A 51 9.21 -8.46 6.46
C PHE A 51 7.93 -7.63 6.59
N ILE A 52 6.73 -8.20 6.45
CA ILE A 52 5.46 -7.50 6.66
C ILE A 52 5.27 -7.22 8.16
N GLY A 53 4.72 -6.05 8.48
CA GLY A 53 4.47 -5.63 9.87
C GLY A 53 3.51 -6.57 10.61
N ASN A 54 2.42 -6.95 9.95
CA ASN A 54 1.51 -8.01 10.38
C ASN A 54 0.71 -8.51 9.20
N ILE A 55 0.37 -9.81 9.20
CA ILE A 55 -0.50 -10.42 8.19
C ILE A 55 -1.26 -11.60 8.83
N GLY A 56 -2.52 -11.77 8.43
CA GLY A 56 -3.36 -12.90 8.85
C GLY A 56 -2.80 -14.27 8.44
N GLU A 57 -3.52 -15.33 8.76
CA GLU A 57 -3.06 -16.70 8.44
C GLU A 57 -3.32 -17.10 6.98
N LYS A 58 -4.42 -16.61 6.39
CA LYS A 58 -4.78 -16.89 5.01
C LYS A 58 -4.49 -15.71 4.12
N TYR A 59 -3.54 -15.87 3.22
CA TYR A 59 -3.19 -14.84 2.25
C TYR A 59 -2.55 -15.48 1.01
N TYR A 60 -2.61 -14.77 -0.10
CA TYR A 60 -1.94 -15.17 -1.34
C TYR A 60 -1.44 -13.94 -2.11
N PHE A 61 -0.20 -14.04 -2.59
CA PHE A 61 0.42 -13.08 -3.49
C PHE A 61 0.85 -13.78 -4.76
N GLN A 62 0.26 -13.42 -5.89
CA GLN A 62 0.65 -13.97 -7.19
C GLN A 62 2.08 -13.57 -7.55
N GLY A 63 2.45 -12.32 -7.26
CA GLY A 63 3.75 -11.73 -7.60
C GLY A 63 3.90 -11.39 -9.09
N PRO A 64 4.99 -10.68 -9.47
CA PRO A 64 5.97 -10.12 -8.56
C PRO A 64 5.39 -9.05 -7.61
N ILE A 65 6.08 -8.82 -6.50
CA ILE A 65 5.70 -7.81 -5.48
C ILE A 65 6.87 -6.86 -5.23
N GLN A 66 6.54 -5.62 -4.82
CA GLN A 66 7.51 -4.62 -4.39
C GLN A 66 6.97 -3.92 -3.14
N PHE A 67 7.74 -3.93 -2.06
CA PHE A 67 7.46 -3.17 -0.84
C PHE A 67 8.66 -2.30 -0.51
N ASN A 68 8.42 -1.06 -0.06
CA ASN A 68 9.50 -0.17 0.33
C ASN A 68 10.05 -0.55 1.71
N TYR A 69 9.21 -0.61 2.73
CA TYR A 69 9.58 -1.03 4.10
C TYR A 69 9.03 -2.40 4.47
N GLY A 70 7.82 -2.74 4.04
CA GLY A 70 7.09 -3.93 4.43
C GLY A 70 6.61 -3.89 5.88
N SER A 71 7.50 -3.56 6.81
CA SER A 71 7.21 -3.47 8.25
C SER A 71 6.13 -2.44 8.61
N HIS A 72 5.80 -1.52 7.71
CA HIS A 72 4.75 -0.53 7.91
C HIS A 72 3.41 -0.96 7.30
N THR A 73 3.32 -2.14 6.72
CA THR A 73 2.09 -2.67 6.12
C THR A 73 1.47 -3.74 7.03
N PHE A 74 0.17 -3.61 7.30
CA PHE A 74 -0.61 -4.49 8.17
C PHE A 74 -1.80 -5.01 7.37
N ILE A 75 -1.93 -6.33 7.27
CA ILE A 75 -2.90 -7.01 6.41
C ILE A 75 -3.73 -7.99 7.25
N GLY A 76 -5.05 -7.97 7.09
CA GLY A 76 -5.97 -8.90 7.75
C GLY A 76 -6.03 -10.29 7.12
N GLU A 77 -7.10 -11.01 7.42
CA GLU A 77 -7.34 -12.37 6.95
C GLU A 77 -7.84 -12.42 5.49
N ASN A 78 -7.62 -13.55 4.80
CA ASN A 78 -8.09 -13.83 3.44
C ASN A 78 -7.68 -12.78 2.42
N PHE A 79 -6.44 -12.30 2.50
CA PHE A 79 -5.92 -11.34 1.54
C PHE A 79 -5.49 -12.01 0.24
N PHE A 80 -5.87 -11.42 -0.89
CA PHE A 80 -5.42 -11.83 -2.21
C PHE A 80 -4.82 -10.65 -2.98
N SER A 81 -3.62 -10.83 -3.53
CA SER A 81 -3.02 -9.90 -4.47
C SER A 81 -2.66 -10.60 -5.78
N ASN A 82 -3.10 -10.03 -6.88
CA ASN A 82 -2.72 -10.43 -8.22
C ASN A 82 -1.31 -9.91 -8.58
N PHE A 83 -0.92 -9.96 -9.86
CA PHE A 83 0.41 -9.60 -10.35
C PHE A 83 0.78 -8.13 -10.10
N ASN A 84 2.07 -7.87 -9.88
CA ASN A 84 2.70 -6.54 -9.85
C ASN A 84 2.14 -5.61 -8.76
N LEU A 85 1.94 -6.12 -7.56
CA LEU A 85 1.63 -5.26 -6.42
C LEU A 85 2.84 -4.38 -6.06
N THR A 86 2.64 -3.07 -5.97
CA THR A 86 3.64 -2.10 -5.53
C THR A 86 3.15 -1.35 -4.29
N VAL A 87 3.94 -1.38 -3.23
CA VAL A 87 3.58 -0.76 -1.94
C VAL A 87 4.72 0.16 -1.48
N MET A 88 4.48 1.46 -1.57
CA MET A 88 5.37 2.49 -1.04
C MET A 88 4.87 2.88 0.35
N ASP A 89 5.17 2.01 1.31
CA ASP A 89 4.69 2.10 2.69
C ASP A 89 5.64 2.89 3.59
N ASP A 90 5.94 4.13 3.22
CA ASP A 90 6.68 5.01 4.12
C ASP A 90 5.84 5.32 5.37
N ALA A 91 4.57 5.71 5.25
CA ALA A 91 3.62 5.67 6.37
C ALA A 91 2.95 4.29 6.49
N ARG A 92 2.19 4.09 7.56
CA ARG A 92 1.47 2.85 7.78
C ARG A 92 0.36 2.65 6.76
N ILE A 93 0.23 1.40 6.30
CA ILE A 93 -0.86 0.97 5.42
C ILE A 93 -1.61 -0.15 6.13
N TYR A 94 -2.91 0.06 6.31
CA TYR A 94 -3.80 -0.91 6.94
C TYR A 94 -4.75 -1.47 5.89
N ILE A 95 -4.80 -2.78 5.78
CA ILE A 95 -5.65 -3.52 4.86
C ILE A 95 -6.48 -4.51 5.70
N GLY A 96 -7.79 -4.42 5.61
CA GLY A 96 -8.71 -5.25 6.38
C GLY A 96 -8.80 -6.70 5.88
N ASP A 97 -9.82 -7.38 6.34
CA ASP A 97 -10.09 -8.78 6.00
C ASP A 97 -10.78 -8.92 4.64
N ASN A 98 -10.57 -10.06 3.96
CA ASN A 98 -11.21 -10.43 2.69
C ASN A 98 -10.97 -9.40 1.57
N VAL A 99 -9.81 -8.76 1.54
CA VAL A 99 -9.46 -7.78 0.52
C VAL A 99 -8.83 -8.45 -0.69
N MET A 100 -9.28 -8.05 -1.88
CA MET A 100 -8.75 -8.55 -3.15
C MET A 100 -8.20 -7.42 -4.00
N PHE A 101 -6.95 -7.60 -4.46
CA PHE A 101 -6.31 -6.70 -5.41
C PHE A 101 -6.15 -7.37 -6.77
N GLY A 102 -6.60 -6.69 -7.82
CA GLY A 102 -6.29 -7.01 -9.21
C GLY A 102 -4.82 -6.72 -9.56
N PRO A 103 -4.41 -7.02 -10.80
CA PRO A 103 -3.04 -6.77 -11.22
C PRO A 103 -2.69 -5.27 -11.29
N ASN A 104 -1.42 -4.96 -11.04
CA ASN A 104 -0.86 -3.61 -11.10
C ASN A 104 -1.52 -2.62 -10.12
N VAL A 105 -1.89 -3.06 -8.92
CA VAL A 105 -2.32 -2.16 -7.85
C VAL A 105 -1.10 -1.52 -7.22
N SER A 106 -1.20 -0.21 -6.96
CA SER A 106 -0.14 0.58 -6.34
C SER A 106 -0.68 1.35 -5.13
N LEU A 107 -0.07 1.17 -3.96
CA LEU A 107 -0.34 1.91 -2.73
C LEU A 107 0.81 2.90 -2.51
N MET A 108 0.52 4.20 -2.55
CA MET A 108 1.52 5.26 -2.55
C MET A 108 1.35 6.16 -1.32
N ALA A 109 1.79 5.68 -0.15
CA ALA A 109 1.76 6.46 1.08
C ALA A 109 2.82 7.58 1.12
N THR A 110 3.85 7.46 0.28
CA THR A 110 4.97 8.41 0.17
C THR A 110 4.59 9.66 -0.58
N ASN A 111 5.02 10.80 -0.08
CA ASN A 111 4.90 12.12 -0.70
C ASN A 111 6.22 12.89 -0.62
N HIS A 112 6.36 13.90 -1.49
CA HIS A 112 7.45 14.86 -1.45
C HIS A 112 6.91 16.29 -1.34
N PRO A 113 7.63 17.22 -0.67
CA PRO A 113 7.29 18.63 -0.69
C PRO A 113 7.15 19.16 -2.11
N LEU A 114 6.11 19.95 -2.36
CA LEU A 114 5.88 20.57 -3.67
C LEU A 114 6.91 21.66 -3.98
N ILE A 115 7.43 22.32 -2.94
CA ILE A 115 8.49 23.33 -3.08
C ILE A 115 9.81 22.63 -3.38
N ALA A 116 10.42 22.98 -4.52
CA ALA A 116 11.59 22.28 -5.02
C ALA A 116 12.76 22.23 -4.04
N ASN A 117 13.10 23.35 -3.40
CA ASN A 117 14.23 23.41 -2.46
C ASN A 117 13.99 22.54 -1.20
N GLU A 118 12.74 22.41 -0.74
CA GLU A 118 12.39 21.52 0.36
C GLU A 118 12.52 20.05 -0.05
N ARG A 119 12.18 19.73 -1.28
CA ARG A 119 12.24 18.36 -1.83
C ARG A 119 13.68 17.88 -2.07
N VAL A 120 14.52 18.72 -2.69
CA VAL A 120 15.82 18.26 -3.21
C VAL A 120 17.03 18.64 -2.35
N ALA A 121 16.92 19.65 -1.48
CA ALA A 121 18.05 20.22 -0.76
C ALA A 121 17.61 20.83 0.60
N MET A 122 16.78 20.11 1.35
CA MET A 122 16.37 20.52 2.68
C MET A 122 17.57 20.58 3.62
N LYS A 123 17.76 21.73 4.29
CA LYS A 123 18.72 21.87 5.37
C LYS A 123 18.06 21.49 6.70
N TYR A 124 18.52 20.39 7.26
CA TYR A 124 18.04 19.87 8.55
C TYR A 124 18.64 20.66 9.74
N PRO A 125 18.03 20.57 10.95
CA PRO A 125 18.48 21.33 12.13
C PRO A 125 19.94 21.07 12.55
N ASP A 126 20.48 19.88 12.25
CA ASP A 126 21.88 19.52 12.52
C ASP A 126 22.86 20.01 11.44
N GLY A 127 22.34 20.69 10.42
CA GLY A 127 23.11 21.30 9.34
C GLY A 127 23.35 20.44 8.11
N HIS A 128 22.99 19.14 8.12
CA HIS A 128 23.10 18.33 6.90
C HIS A 128 22.05 18.74 5.87
N VAL A 129 22.34 18.46 4.60
CA VAL A 129 21.43 18.72 3.46
C VAL A 129 21.05 17.41 2.81
N SER A 130 19.75 17.16 2.68
CA SER A 130 19.21 15.95 2.09
C SER A 130 17.91 16.22 1.35
N MET A 131 17.41 15.21 0.62
CA MET A 131 16.03 15.21 0.15
C MET A 131 15.10 15.00 1.33
N SER A 132 13.91 15.62 1.27
CA SER A 132 12.87 15.40 2.27
C SER A 132 11.67 14.69 1.68
N GLU A 133 11.10 13.85 2.49
CA GLU A 133 9.86 13.15 2.23
C GLU A 133 8.89 13.39 3.39
N TYR A 134 7.61 13.20 3.15
CA TYR A 134 6.58 13.00 4.15
C TYR A 134 5.65 11.89 3.68
N ALA A 135 4.86 11.34 4.57
CA ALA A 135 4.00 10.24 4.21
C ALA A 135 2.69 10.31 4.99
N ASP A 136 1.63 9.87 4.36
CA ASP A 136 0.29 9.82 4.93
C ASP A 136 -0.23 8.37 4.90
N GLU A 137 -0.90 7.95 5.95
CA GLU A 137 -1.41 6.59 6.09
C GLU A 137 -2.47 6.26 5.02
N ILE A 138 -2.57 4.99 4.64
CA ILE A 138 -3.65 4.45 3.80
C ILE A 138 -4.44 3.44 4.62
N HIS A 139 -5.77 3.56 4.61
CA HIS A 139 -6.67 2.64 5.29
C HIS A 139 -7.63 2.01 4.29
N ILE A 140 -7.62 0.68 4.20
CA ILE A 140 -8.54 -0.10 3.36
C ILE A 140 -9.35 -1.00 4.27
N GLY A 141 -10.67 -0.84 4.25
CA GLY A 141 -11.60 -1.61 5.07
C GLY A 141 -11.72 -3.08 4.65
N ASN A 142 -12.69 -3.75 5.22
CA ASN A 142 -12.94 -5.17 4.97
C ASN A 142 -13.73 -5.38 3.66
N ASN A 143 -13.56 -6.57 3.04
CA ASN A 143 -14.28 -7.00 1.84
C ASN A 143 -14.12 -6.04 0.65
N VAL A 144 -13.03 -5.27 0.59
CA VAL A 144 -12.78 -4.33 -0.50
C VAL A 144 -12.21 -5.06 -1.71
N TRP A 145 -12.74 -4.75 -2.88
CA TRP A 145 -12.15 -5.16 -4.15
C TRP A 145 -11.55 -3.98 -4.89
N VAL A 146 -10.26 -4.02 -5.12
CA VAL A 146 -9.52 -3.06 -5.93
C VAL A 146 -9.19 -3.73 -7.27
N ALA A 147 -9.75 -3.23 -8.36
CA ALA A 147 -9.55 -3.81 -9.68
C ALA A 147 -8.16 -3.48 -10.27
N ALA A 148 -7.91 -3.87 -11.52
CA ALA A 148 -6.60 -3.73 -12.15
C ALA A 148 -6.16 -2.27 -12.37
N ASN A 149 -4.85 -2.02 -12.32
CA ASN A 149 -4.22 -0.73 -12.64
C ASN A 149 -4.74 0.44 -11.78
N VAL A 150 -5.02 0.20 -10.51
CA VAL A 150 -5.46 1.22 -9.56
C VAL A 150 -4.29 1.77 -8.78
N VAL A 151 -4.25 3.10 -8.61
CA VAL A 151 -3.31 3.80 -7.72
C VAL A 151 -4.08 4.42 -6.57
N ILE A 152 -3.66 4.13 -5.32
CA ILE A 152 -4.23 4.70 -4.09
C ILE A 152 -3.16 5.58 -3.45
N LEU A 153 -3.48 6.86 -3.23
CA LEU A 153 -2.56 7.83 -2.65
C LEU A 153 -2.63 7.84 -1.12
N GLY A 154 -1.58 8.34 -0.49
CA GLY A 154 -1.54 8.57 0.95
C GLY A 154 -2.64 9.51 1.44
N GLY A 155 -3.09 9.30 2.67
CA GLY A 155 -4.18 10.03 3.31
C GLY A 155 -5.59 9.52 2.96
N VAL A 156 -5.71 8.42 2.18
CA VAL A 156 -7.00 7.90 1.72
C VAL A 156 -7.51 6.80 2.65
N THR A 157 -8.81 6.86 2.95
CA THR A 157 -9.57 5.78 3.57
C THR A 157 -10.59 5.20 2.57
N ILE A 158 -10.57 3.89 2.36
CA ILE A 158 -11.57 3.15 1.57
C ILE A 158 -12.42 2.34 2.55
N GLY A 159 -13.72 2.64 2.59
CA GLY A 159 -14.67 1.99 3.50
C GLY A 159 -14.97 0.53 3.13
N ASP A 160 -15.52 -0.22 4.09
CA ASP A 160 -15.86 -1.62 3.93
C ASP A 160 -16.77 -1.87 2.71
N ASN A 161 -16.59 -3.04 2.07
CA ASN A 161 -17.37 -3.51 0.93
C ASN A 161 -17.29 -2.61 -0.31
N ALA A 162 -16.36 -1.66 -0.36
CA ALA A 162 -16.19 -0.80 -1.54
C ALA A 162 -15.56 -1.57 -2.71
N VAL A 163 -15.89 -1.15 -3.91
CA VAL A 163 -15.29 -1.65 -5.15
C VAL A 163 -14.65 -0.50 -5.91
N ILE A 164 -13.36 -0.60 -6.18
CA ILE A 164 -12.61 0.38 -6.96
C ILE A 164 -12.40 -0.15 -8.38
N GLY A 165 -13.03 0.52 -9.35
CA GLY A 165 -12.97 0.14 -10.76
C GLY A 165 -11.58 0.31 -11.36
N ALA A 166 -11.28 -0.51 -12.39
CA ALA A 166 -9.98 -0.56 -13.03
C ALA A 166 -9.52 0.80 -13.60
N GLY A 167 -8.20 1.06 -13.56
CA GLY A 167 -7.59 2.28 -14.07
C GLY A 167 -7.83 3.52 -13.22
N SER A 168 -8.32 3.38 -11.99
CA SER A 168 -8.64 4.52 -11.13
C SER A 168 -7.42 5.08 -10.41
N VAL A 169 -7.46 6.39 -10.11
CA VAL A 169 -6.52 7.06 -9.20
C VAL A 169 -7.30 7.60 -8.00
N VAL A 170 -7.15 6.94 -6.85
CA VAL A 170 -7.88 7.27 -5.62
C VAL A 170 -7.11 8.33 -4.86
N THR A 171 -7.66 9.54 -4.81
CA THR A 171 -7.06 10.73 -4.21
C THR A 171 -7.84 11.27 -3.02
N LYS A 172 -8.98 10.67 -2.70
CA LYS A 172 -9.89 11.03 -1.62
C LYS A 172 -10.60 9.79 -1.10
N ASP A 173 -11.15 9.90 0.09
CA ASP A 173 -11.89 8.82 0.73
C ASP A 173 -13.04 8.30 -0.12
N ILE A 174 -13.25 6.98 -0.03
CA ILE A 174 -14.36 6.28 -0.67
C ILE A 174 -15.26 5.71 0.44
N PRO A 175 -16.55 6.04 0.45
CA PRO A 175 -17.46 5.52 1.47
C PRO A 175 -17.68 4.00 1.34
N ALA A 176 -18.06 3.39 2.45
CA ALA A 176 -18.40 1.97 2.49
C ALA A 176 -19.57 1.63 1.54
N ASN A 177 -19.56 0.41 0.99
CA ASN A 177 -20.60 -0.11 0.09
C ASN A 177 -20.76 0.67 -1.23
N TYR A 178 -19.73 1.37 -1.69
CA TYR A 178 -19.77 2.11 -2.95
C TYR A 178 -18.93 1.47 -4.05
N LEU A 179 -19.47 1.53 -5.27
CA LEU A 179 -18.70 1.41 -6.50
C LEU A 179 -18.10 2.79 -6.83
N ALA A 180 -16.78 2.85 -6.95
CA ALA A 180 -16.04 4.07 -7.26
C ALA A 180 -15.07 3.82 -8.41
N TYR A 181 -14.88 4.79 -9.31
CA TYR A 181 -13.88 4.71 -10.38
C TYR A 181 -13.54 6.06 -10.99
N GLY A 182 -12.49 6.08 -11.81
CA GLY A 182 -12.08 7.23 -12.61
C GLY A 182 -10.75 7.87 -12.19
N VAL A 183 -10.36 8.93 -12.92
CA VAL A 183 -9.16 9.74 -12.65
C VAL A 183 -9.56 11.21 -12.63
N PRO A 184 -9.67 11.82 -11.44
CA PRO A 184 -9.61 11.22 -10.11
C PRO A 184 -10.80 10.28 -9.83
N CYS A 185 -10.57 9.25 -9.00
CA CYS A 185 -11.60 8.30 -8.58
C CYS A 185 -12.69 9.02 -7.78
N LYS A 186 -13.94 8.67 -8.06
CA LYS A 186 -15.12 9.23 -7.37
C LYS A 186 -16.11 8.11 -7.03
N PRO A 187 -16.81 8.20 -5.87
CA PRO A 187 -17.97 7.38 -5.62
C PRO A 187 -19.02 7.61 -6.73
N ILE A 188 -19.54 6.53 -7.31
CA ILE A 188 -20.50 6.59 -8.43
C ILE A 188 -21.91 6.24 -7.96
N ARG A 189 -22.02 5.11 -7.23
CA ARG A 189 -23.29 4.63 -6.68
C ARG A 189 -23.07 3.63 -5.56
N GLU A 190 -24.07 3.45 -4.75
CA GLU A 190 -24.10 2.34 -3.79
C GLU A 190 -24.18 0.98 -4.51
N ILE A 191 -23.59 -0.02 -3.88
CA ILE A 191 -23.69 -1.44 -4.24
C ILE A 191 -24.94 -1.99 -3.53
N THR A 192 -25.82 -2.64 -4.28
CA THR A 192 -27.11 -3.13 -3.77
C THR A 192 -27.34 -4.59 -4.16
N GLU A 193 -28.39 -5.21 -3.65
CA GLU A 193 -28.82 -6.55 -4.02
C GLU A 193 -29.02 -6.74 -5.55
N GLN A 194 -29.26 -5.67 -6.29
CA GLN A 194 -29.37 -5.71 -7.76
C GLN A 194 -28.03 -6.05 -8.44
N ASP A 195 -26.91 -5.85 -7.75
CA ASP A 195 -25.57 -6.21 -8.24
C ASP A 195 -25.26 -7.70 -8.09
N SER A 196 -26.13 -8.46 -7.42
CA SER A 196 -25.94 -9.90 -7.20
C SER A 196 -25.79 -10.66 -8.52
N LYS A 197 -24.83 -11.55 -8.58
CA LYS A 197 -24.60 -12.48 -9.69
C LYS A 197 -24.89 -13.95 -9.33
N ILE A 198 -25.54 -14.18 -8.18
CA ILE A 198 -25.83 -15.55 -7.71
C ILE A 198 -26.68 -16.34 -8.71
N HIS A 199 -27.46 -15.66 -9.54
CA HIS A 199 -28.26 -16.26 -10.60
C HIS A 199 -27.42 -16.87 -11.73
N LEU A 200 -26.09 -16.66 -11.73
CA LEU A 200 -25.17 -17.28 -12.69
C LEU A 200 -24.63 -18.65 -12.22
N LEU A 201 -24.94 -19.04 -10.96
CA LEU A 201 -24.63 -20.38 -10.44
C LEU A 201 -25.52 -21.44 -11.08
#